data_f14541f67f8571ef8c1b08c9db4aee67
#
_entry.id   f14541f67f8571ef8c1b08c9db4aee67
#
_cell.length_a   1.000
_cell.length_b   1.000
_cell.length_c   1.000
_cell.angle_alpha   90.00
_cell.angle_beta   90.00
_cell.angle_gamma   90.00
#
_symmetry.space_group_name_H-M   'P 1'
#
loop_
_entity.id
_entity.type
_entity.pdbx_description
1 polymer ?
#
loop_
_entity_poly.entity_id
_entity_poly.type
_entity_poly.pdbx_seq_one_letter_code
_entity_poly.pdbx_strand_id
1 'polypeptide(L)'
;DSLIELGYKMIRVKLPDEMADRFYQKYKEDPTVFSSPSRFTQYFPGFYVKTSYGSGCVVNVQNTVMNLHYTKTTVINDKDSTYNSTQTLMAVTPEITTGNHIKLEIDAEIKNEISSGKVYLQAPAGLNVLIHFPTRKIIETFEDAVGGSGSGSASTVQGLVNSLTLRIPVKTVSSNYKLDPPQFLLFIRKSELQEFFEKKKLPDNVNTFYAKYDSDAHVYNFTGLRTF
;
A
#
# COMPACT_ATOMS: atom_id res chain seq x y z
N ASP A 1 -11.97 -8.30 -24.23
CA ASP A 1 -11.59 -7.90 -22.85
C ASP A 1 -11.15 -6.42 -22.82
N SER A 2 -12.13 -5.53 -22.72
CA SER A 2 -11.93 -4.07 -22.73
C SER A 2 -10.94 -3.55 -21.66
N LEU A 3 -10.83 -4.25 -20.51
CA LEU A 3 -9.88 -3.88 -19.46
C LEU A 3 -8.42 -4.12 -19.83
N ILE A 4 -8.14 -5.08 -20.70
CA ILE A 4 -6.79 -5.33 -21.24
C ILE A 4 -6.41 -4.19 -22.19
N GLU A 5 -7.33 -3.73 -23.01
CA GLU A 5 -7.11 -2.61 -23.94
C GLU A 5 -6.81 -1.31 -23.17
N LEU A 6 -7.38 -1.14 -21.96
CA LEU A 6 -7.07 -0.01 -21.08
C LEU A 6 -5.73 -0.16 -20.32
N GLY A 7 -4.97 -1.25 -20.56
CA GLY A 7 -3.66 -1.47 -19.94
C GLY A 7 -3.71 -1.96 -18.47
N TYR A 8 -4.86 -2.34 -17.97
CA TYR A 8 -4.94 -2.93 -16.62
C TYR A 8 -4.41 -4.37 -16.62
N LYS A 9 -3.57 -4.67 -15.64
CA LYS A 9 -3.11 -6.04 -15.40
C LYS A 9 -4.20 -6.83 -14.71
N MET A 10 -4.45 -8.06 -15.18
CA MET A 10 -5.43 -8.96 -14.60
C MET A 10 -4.80 -10.29 -14.20
N ILE A 11 -5.22 -10.80 -13.05
CA ILE A 11 -4.97 -12.18 -12.65
C ILE A 11 -6.28 -12.94 -12.87
N ARG A 12 -6.25 -13.92 -13.77
CA ARG A 12 -7.41 -14.75 -14.08
C ARG A 12 -7.14 -16.18 -13.65
N VAL A 13 -8.06 -16.74 -12.87
CA VAL A 13 -7.98 -18.11 -12.35
C VAL A 13 -9.25 -18.85 -12.72
N LYS A 14 -9.13 -20.03 -13.33
CA LYS A 14 -10.25 -20.95 -13.48
C LYS A 14 -10.47 -21.66 -12.14
N LEU A 15 -11.66 -21.54 -11.59
CA LEU A 15 -12.08 -22.27 -10.40
C LEU A 15 -12.54 -23.69 -10.80
N PRO A 16 -12.50 -24.68 -9.88
CA PRO A 16 -12.98 -26.02 -10.13
C PRO A 16 -14.46 -26.03 -10.58
N ASP A 17 -14.78 -26.85 -11.55
CA ASP A 17 -16.14 -26.95 -12.10
C ASP A 17 -17.14 -27.45 -11.04
N GLU A 18 -16.68 -28.28 -10.08
CA GLU A 18 -17.47 -28.75 -8.94
C GLU A 18 -18.02 -27.62 -8.06
N MET A 19 -17.34 -26.46 -8.06
CA MET A 19 -17.84 -25.29 -7.36
C MET A 19 -19.07 -24.71 -8.06
N ALA A 20 -19.08 -24.68 -9.38
CA ALA A 20 -20.23 -24.23 -10.16
C ALA A 20 -21.41 -25.19 -9.97
N ASP A 21 -21.15 -26.50 -9.97
CA ASP A 21 -22.17 -27.53 -9.72
C ASP A 21 -22.80 -27.38 -8.33
N ARG A 22 -21.98 -27.11 -7.29
CA ARG A 22 -22.45 -26.86 -5.93
C ARG A 22 -23.38 -25.63 -5.88
N PHE A 23 -23.03 -24.55 -6.57
CA PHE A 23 -23.87 -23.35 -6.62
C PHE A 23 -25.19 -23.62 -7.34
N TYR A 24 -25.13 -24.39 -8.42
CA TYR A 24 -26.32 -24.78 -9.17
C TYR A 24 -27.26 -25.69 -8.35
N GLN A 25 -26.73 -26.70 -7.66
CA GLN A 25 -27.53 -27.55 -6.78
C GLN A 25 -28.13 -26.73 -5.64
N LYS A 26 -27.36 -25.83 -5.02
CA LYS A 26 -27.86 -24.97 -3.96
C LYS A 26 -28.98 -24.03 -4.46
N TYR A 27 -28.83 -23.52 -5.67
CA TYR A 27 -29.88 -22.71 -6.30
C TYR A 27 -31.17 -23.51 -6.52
N LYS A 28 -31.07 -24.77 -6.91
CA LYS A 28 -32.24 -25.66 -7.05
C LYS A 28 -32.93 -25.97 -5.73
N GLU A 29 -32.16 -26.18 -4.68
CA GLU A 29 -32.66 -26.47 -3.33
C GLU A 29 -33.30 -25.28 -2.69
N ASP A 30 -32.61 -24.13 -2.73
CA ASP A 30 -33.03 -22.89 -2.08
C ASP A 30 -32.53 -21.67 -2.86
N PRO A 31 -33.28 -21.18 -3.85
CA PRO A 31 -32.89 -20.02 -4.63
C PRO A 31 -32.78 -18.74 -3.80
N THR A 32 -33.38 -18.70 -2.59
CA THR A 32 -33.36 -17.50 -1.74
C THR A 32 -31.97 -17.18 -1.21
N VAL A 33 -31.06 -18.16 -1.18
CA VAL A 33 -29.64 -17.95 -0.83
C VAL A 33 -28.98 -16.95 -1.76
N PHE A 34 -29.39 -16.88 -3.02
CA PHE A 34 -28.82 -15.98 -4.03
C PHE A 34 -29.58 -14.65 -4.15
N SER A 35 -30.60 -14.43 -3.33
CA SER A 35 -31.47 -13.23 -3.41
C SER A 35 -30.84 -11.97 -2.81
N SER A 36 -29.84 -12.13 -1.94
CA SER A 36 -29.17 -10.98 -1.32
C SER A 36 -27.71 -11.30 -0.96
N PRO A 37 -26.83 -10.30 -0.95
CA PRO A 37 -25.42 -10.47 -0.54
C PRO A 37 -25.27 -11.10 0.85
N SER A 38 -26.09 -10.69 1.81
CA SER A 38 -26.03 -11.20 3.18
C SER A 38 -26.31 -12.71 3.27
N ARG A 39 -27.35 -13.21 2.56
CA ARG A 39 -27.65 -14.63 2.53
C ARG A 39 -26.58 -15.43 1.76
N PHE A 40 -26.13 -14.87 0.65
CA PHE A 40 -25.09 -15.51 -0.14
C PHE A 40 -23.77 -15.63 0.65
N THR A 41 -23.36 -14.61 1.40
CA THR A 41 -22.15 -14.62 2.24
C THR A 41 -22.23 -15.67 3.36
N GLN A 42 -23.40 -15.93 3.92
CA GLN A 42 -23.60 -17.01 4.89
C GLN A 42 -23.35 -18.41 4.29
N TYR A 43 -23.74 -18.59 3.04
CA TYR A 43 -23.50 -19.84 2.31
C TYR A 43 -22.08 -19.94 1.78
N PHE A 44 -21.59 -18.86 1.21
CA PHE A 44 -20.25 -18.76 0.63
C PHE A 44 -19.53 -17.53 1.20
N PRO A 45 -18.71 -17.73 2.24
CA PRO A 45 -18.07 -16.60 2.95
C PRO A 45 -16.95 -15.92 2.14
N GLY A 46 -16.57 -16.45 0.97
CA GLY A 46 -15.62 -15.82 0.07
C GLY A 46 -14.37 -16.64 -0.18
N PHE A 47 -13.32 -15.95 -0.64
CA PHE A 47 -12.04 -16.54 -0.95
C PHE A 47 -10.96 -16.07 0.01
N TYR A 48 -10.09 -16.97 0.38
CA TYR A 48 -8.81 -16.66 0.99
C TYR A 48 -7.70 -16.83 -0.04
N VAL A 49 -7.06 -15.73 -0.40
CA VAL A 49 -5.95 -15.72 -1.35
C VAL A 49 -4.64 -15.62 -0.57
N LYS A 50 -3.78 -16.63 -0.76
CA LYS A 50 -2.47 -16.70 -0.12
C LYS A 50 -1.39 -16.79 -1.19
N THR A 51 -0.34 -15.99 -1.05
CA THR A 51 0.87 -16.17 -1.83
C THR A 51 1.63 -17.40 -1.32
N SER A 52 1.96 -18.32 -2.20
CA SER A 52 2.75 -19.52 -1.88
C SER A 52 4.20 -19.40 -2.31
N TYR A 53 4.49 -18.43 -3.19
CA TYR A 53 5.80 -18.22 -3.76
C TYR A 53 5.97 -16.76 -4.17
N GLY A 54 7.19 -16.28 -4.11
CA GLY A 54 7.56 -14.91 -4.53
C GLY A 54 7.65 -13.94 -3.36
N SER A 55 8.47 -12.94 -3.54
CA SER A 55 8.70 -11.89 -2.57
C SER A 55 8.92 -10.56 -3.28
N GLY A 56 8.72 -9.48 -2.57
CA GLY A 56 9.18 -8.15 -2.98
C GLY A 56 8.15 -7.27 -3.65
N CYS A 57 6.90 -7.68 -3.81
CA CYS A 57 5.86 -6.76 -4.26
C CYS A 57 4.56 -6.91 -3.47
N VAL A 58 3.86 -5.79 -3.32
CA VAL A 58 2.48 -5.75 -2.84
C VAL A 58 1.57 -5.45 -4.02
N VAL A 59 0.62 -6.35 -4.27
CA VAL A 59 -0.35 -6.18 -5.34
C VAL A 59 -1.56 -5.42 -4.80
N ASN A 60 -1.83 -4.26 -5.37
CA ASN A 60 -3.04 -3.52 -5.07
C ASN A 60 -4.18 -4.02 -5.97
N VAL A 61 -5.12 -4.77 -5.37
CA VAL A 61 -6.28 -5.31 -6.08
C VAL A 61 -7.39 -4.25 -6.09
N GLN A 62 -7.66 -3.68 -7.25
CA GLN A 62 -8.69 -2.66 -7.43
C GLN A 62 -10.09 -3.26 -7.46
N ASN A 63 -10.22 -4.45 -8.04
CA ASN A 63 -11.49 -5.11 -8.19
C ASN A 63 -11.31 -6.63 -8.22
N THR A 64 -12.27 -7.35 -7.67
CA THR A 64 -12.33 -8.81 -7.72
C THR A 64 -13.73 -9.21 -8.17
N VAL A 65 -13.79 -10.01 -9.21
CA VAL A 65 -15.07 -10.53 -9.73
C VAL A 65 -14.98 -12.04 -9.89
N MET A 66 -16.07 -12.72 -9.58
CA MET A 66 -16.25 -14.13 -9.90
C MET A 66 -17.36 -14.24 -10.94
N ASN A 67 -17.04 -14.84 -12.09
CA ASN A 67 -17.98 -15.08 -13.16
C ASN A 67 -18.44 -16.53 -13.14
N LEU A 68 -19.74 -16.76 -13.00
CA LEU A 68 -20.38 -18.05 -13.19
C LEU A 68 -20.95 -18.11 -14.60
N HIS A 69 -20.35 -18.96 -15.44
CA HIS A 69 -20.83 -19.20 -16.80
C HIS A 69 -21.75 -20.42 -16.79
N TYR A 70 -22.91 -20.29 -17.41
CA TYR A 70 -23.89 -21.35 -17.50
C TYR A 70 -24.66 -21.31 -18.81
N THR A 71 -25.25 -22.43 -19.15
CA THR A 71 -26.11 -22.58 -20.32
C THR A 71 -27.58 -22.52 -19.89
N LYS A 72 -28.34 -21.68 -20.56
CA LYS A 72 -29.78 -21.55 -20.33
C LYS A 72 -30.54 -21.99 -21.56
N THR A 73 -31.52 -22.87 -21.36
CA THR A 73 -32.44 -23.29 -22.40
C THR A 73 -33.79 -22.59 -22.19
N THR A 74 -34.34 -22.01 -23.23
CA THR A 74 -35.65 -21.38 -23.24
C THR A 74 -36.37 -21.64 -24.55
N VAL A 75 -37.69 -21.60 -24.55
CA VAL A 75 -38.49 -21.75 -25.76
C VAL A 75 -38.63 -20.40 -26.43
N ILE A 76 -38.18 -20.27 -27.67
CA ILE A 76 -38.33 -19.08 -28.52
C ILE A 76 -39.04 -19.53 -29.80
N ASN A 77 -40.21 -18.96 -30.10
CA ASN A 77 -41.01 -19.32 -31.28
C ASN A 77 -41.26 -20.84 -31.39
N ASP A 78 -41.70 -21.44 -30.30
CA ASP A 78 -42.00 -22.89 -30.14
C ASP A 78 -40.83 -23.81 -30.42
N LYS A 79 -39.58 -23.30 -30.33
CA LYS A 79 -38.37 -24.09 -30.47
C LYS A 79 -37.46 -23.90 -29.25
N ASP A 80 -36.93 -25.00 -28.75
CA ASP A 80 -35.92 -24.99 -27.73
C ASP A 80 -34.66 -24.29 -28.25
N SER A 81 -34.33 -23.19 -27.58
CA SER A 81 -33.15 -22.38 -27.91
C SER A 81 -32.23 -22.35 -26.71
N THR A 82 -30.95 -22.68 -26.95
CA THR A 82 -29.92 -22.75 -25.91
C THR A 82 -28.92 -21.63 -26.13
N TYR A 83 -28.62 -20.87 -25.09
CA TYR A 83 -27.64 -19.81 -25.13
C TYR A 83 -26.78 -19.76 -23.86
N ASN A 84 -25.55 -19.31 -24.02
CA ASN A 84 -24.62 -19.11 -22.92
C ASN A 84 -24.93 -17.81 -22.18
N SER A 85 -24.89 -17.87 -20.87
CA SER A 85 -25.12 -16.72 -19.99
C SER A 85 -24.02 -16.65 -18.92
N THR A 86 -23.81 -15.47 -18.36
CA THR A 86 -22.83 -15.25 -17.31
C THR A 86 -23.47 -14.46 -16.17
N GLN A 87 -23.34 -14.97 -14.97
CA GLN A 87 -23.67 -14.23 -13.75
C GLN A 87 -22.36 -13.75 -13.11
N THR A 88 -22.24 -12.45 -12.95
CA THR A 88 -21.09 -11.82 -12.28
C THR A 88 -21.43 -11.58 -10.82
N LEU A 89 -20.54 -12.03 -9.94
CA LEU A 89 -20.56 -11.77 -8.51
C LEU A 89 -19.37 -10.86 -8.19
N MET A 90 -19.63 -9.71 -7.61
CA MET A 90 -18.60 -8.71 -7.27
C MET A 90 -18.23 -8.84 -5.80
N ALA A 91 -16.92 -8.83 -5.51
CA ALA A 91 -16.41 -8.94 -4.15
C ALA A 91 -16.13 -7.57 -3.48
N VAL A 92 -16.23 -6.47 -4.24
CA VAL A 92 -15.95 -5.13 -3.72
C VAL A 92 -17.23 -4.32 -3.70
N THR A 93 -18.02 -4.50 -2.66
CA THR A 93 -19.16 -3.66 -2.32
C THR A 93 -19.05 -3.27 -0.84
N PRO A 94 -19.73 -2.20 -0.38
CA PRO A 94 -19.70 -1.80 1.02
C PRO A 94 -20.17 -2.88 2.01
N GLU A 95 -20.95 -3.85 1.53
CA GLU A 95 -21.50 -4.94 2.33
C GLU A 95 -20.53 -6.12 2.49
N ILE A 96 -19.45 -6.16 1.69
CA ILE A 96 -18.51 -7.27 1.70
C ILE A 96 -17.24 -6.85 2.44
N THR A 97 -16.96 -7.54 3.53
CA THR A 97 -15.75 -7.31 4.30
C THR A 97 -14.53 -7.84 3.55
N THR A 98 -13.57 -6.98 3.31
CA THR A 98 -12.24 -7.35 2.79
C THR A 98 -11.19 -7.10 3.85
N GLY A 99 -10.26 -8.05 4.02
CA GLY A 99 -9.16 -7.93 4.96
C GLY A 99 -7.84 -8.31 4.30
N ASN A 100 -6.78 -7.62 4.68
CA ASN A 100 -5.43 -7.92 4.22
C ASN A 100 -4.56 -8.29 5.41
N HIS A 101 -3.79 -9.36 5.26
CA HIS A 101 -2.75 -9.75 6.20
C HIS A 101 -1.40 -9.79 5.48
N ILE A 102 -0.59 -8.76 5.68
CA ILE A 102 0.74 -8.65 5.08
C ILE A 102 1.77 -8.97 6.15
N LYS A 103 2.52 -10.06 5.95
CA LYS A 103 3.64 -10.43 6.81
C LYS A 103 4.94 -10.05 6.13
N LEU A 104 5.74 -9.24 6.82
CA LEU A 104 7.10 -8.91 6.39
C LEU A 104 8.08 -9.96 6.92
N GLU A 105 8.80 -10.61 6.00
CA GLU A 105 9.95 -11.46 6.32
C GLU A 105 11.19 -10.79 5.73
N ILE A 106 12.09 -10.34 6.61
CA ILE A 106 13.34 -9.71 6.21
C ILE A 106 14.39 -10.80 6.07
N ASP A 107 15.09 -10.81 4.94
CA ASP A 107 16.20 -11.72 4.68
C ASP A 107 17.28 -11.61 5.75
N ALA A 108 17.96 -12.72 6.03
CA ALA A 108 19.02 -12.78 7.03
C ALA A 108 20.22 -11.87 6.68
N GLU A 109 20.54 -11.74 5.41
CA GLU A 109 21.60 -10.85 4.95
C GLU A 109 21.27 -9.38 5.25
N ILE A 110 20.05 -8.96 4.93
CA ILE A 110 19.58 -7.60 5.23
C ILE A 110 19.55 -7.35 6.74
N LYS A 111 19.12 -8.34 7.55
CA LYS A 111 19.17 -8.23 9.02
C LYS A 111 20.58 -8.00 9.54
N ASN A 112 21.54 -8.72 9.00
CA ASN A 112 22.95 -8.56 9.37
C ASN A 112 23.49 -7.19 8.95
N GLU A 113 23.11 -6.71 7.78
CA GLU A 113 23.50 -5.38 7.31
C GLU A 113 22.91 -4.26 8.18
N ILE A 114 21.63 -4.39 8.58
CA ILE A 114 20.98 -3.45 9.52
C ILE A 114 21.74 -3.46 10.86
N SER A 115 22.10 -4.63 11.36
CA SER A 115 22.87 -4.76 12.61
C SER A 115 24.26 -4.14 12.52
N SER A 116 24.83 -4.06 11.32
CA SER A 116 26.11 -3.37 11.05
C SER A 116 25.98 -1.87 10.81
N GLY A 117 24.74 -1.31 10.97
CA GLY A 117 24.48 0.12 10.86
C GLY A 117 24.05 0.61 9.49
N LYS A 118 23.79 -0.28 8.52
CA LYS A 118 23.16 0.11 7.26
C LYS A 118 21.68 0.40 7.45
N VAL A 119 21.18 1.35 6.69
CA VAL A 119 19.78 1.80 6.79
C VAL A 119 19.01 1.36 5.56
N TYR A 120 17.88 0.70 5.79
CA TYR A 120 16.98 0.26 4.74
C TYR A 120 15.60 0.84 4.94
N LEU A 121 14.98 1.26 3.85
CA LEU A 121 13.59 1.69 3.80
C LEU A 121 12.86 0.88 2.74
N GLN A 122 11.71 0.34 3.10
CA GLN A 122 10.87 -0.44 2.20
C GLN A 122 9.42 0.01 2.30
N ALA A 123 8.84 0.37 1.17
CA ALA A 123 7.43 0.72 1.04
C ALA A 123 6.73 -0.29 0.11
N PRO A 124 5.40 -0.49 0.24
CA PRO A 124 4.45 0.16 1.15
C PRO A 124 4.35 -0.51 2.54
N ALA A 125 4.83 -1.72 2.69
CA ALA A 125 4.83 -2.44 3.96
C ALA A 125 6.24 -2.94 4.23
N GLY A 126 6.91 -2.39 5.23
CA GLY A 126 8.26 -2.81 5.46
C GLY A 126 9.00 -2.01 6.53
N LEU A 127 10.22 -1.67 6.20
CA LEU A 127 11.14 -1.01 7.12
C LEU A 127 10.97 0.50 7.07
N ASN A 128 10.79 1.09 8.25
CA ASN A 128 10.81 2.54 8.44
C ASN A 128 12.13 2.95 9.09
N VAL A 129 12.58 4.13 8.76
CA VAL A 129 13.82 4.71 9.31
C VAL A 129 13.46 5.67 10.44
N LEU A 130 14.08 5.47 11.59
CA LEU A 130 13.98 6.41 12.71
C LEU A 130 15.23 7.29 12.75
N ILE A 131 15.04 8.59 12.63
CA ILE A 131 16.11 9.58 12.70
C ILE A 131 16.03 10.28 14.05
N HIS A 132 17.14 10.26 14.78
CA HIS A 132 17.32 11.07 15.99
C HIS A 132 18.07 12.35 15.65
N PHE A 133 17.42 13.47 15.87
CA PHE A 133 18.07 14.78 15.76
C PHE A 133 18.68 15.17 17.10
N PRO A 134 20.00 15.30 17.20
CA PRO A 134 20.65 15.80 18.40
C PRO A 134 20.51 17.34 18.45
N THR A 135 19.29 17.83 18.62
CA THR A 135 18.94 19.24 18.53
C THR A 135 19.81 20.13 19.41
N ARG A 136 20.09 19.67 20.63
CA ARG A 136 20.99 20.42 21.54
C ARG A 136 22.38 20.60 20.95
N LYS A 137 22.98 19.52 20.42
CA LYS A 137 24.31 19.59 19.82
C LYS A 137 24.32 20.45 18.54
N ILE A 138 23.25 20.43 17.77
CA ILE A 138 23.09 21.28 16.59
C ILE A 138 23.06 22.76 17.01
N ILE A 139 22.31 23.11 18.04
CA ILE A 139 22.21 24.46 18.58
C ILE A 139 23.59 24.91 19.12
N GLU A 140 24.24 24.10 19.97
CA GLU A 140 25.58 24.39 20.52
C GLU A 140 26.60 24.64 19.40
N THR A 141 26.64 23.75 18.38
CA THR A 141 27.58 23.90 17.25
C THR A 141 27.31 25.20 16.46
N PHE A 142 26.03 25.57 16.34
CA PHE A 142 25.65 26.81 15.66
C PHE A 142 26.04 28.06 16.48
N GLU A 143 25.81 28.05 17.78
CA GLU A 143 26.22 29.12 18.70
C GLU A 143 27.73 29.33 18.69
N ASP A 144 28.49 28.26 18.71
CA ASP A 144 29.96 28.29 18.60
C ASP A 144 30.43 28.91 17.26
N ALA A 145 29.76 28.57 16.16
CA ALA A 145 30.11 29.02 14.82
C ALA A 145 29.78 30.53 14.61
N VAL A 146 28.78 31.04 15.30
CA VAL A 146 28.37 32.45 15.22
C VAL A 146 29.17 33.37 16.21
N GLY A 147 30.06 32.74 17.04
CA GLY A 147 30.94 33.50 17.95
C GLY A 147 30.24 34.07 19.20
N GLY A 148 29.11 33.43 19.56
CA GLY A 148 28.32 33.88 20.70
C GLY A 148 28.66 33.19 22.00
N SER A 149 29.69 33.60 22.71
CA SER A 149 29.84 33.33 24.16
C SER A 149 28.78 34.06 24.96
N GLY A 150 27.53 33.71 24.83
CA GLY A 150 26.50 34.38 25.60
C GLY A 150 25.19 33.62 25.55
N SER A 151 24.73 33.21 26.69
CA SER A 151 23.39 32.90 27.11
C SER A 151 22.22 33.27 26.13
N GLY A 152 22.38 32.94 24.86
CA GLY A 152 21.34 33.08 23.85
C GLY A 152 20.27 32.05 24.05
N SER A 153 19.06 32.47 24.32
CA SER A 153 17.90 31.61 24.37
C SER A 153 17.79 30.84 23.04
N ALA A 154 17.41 29.55 23.08
CA ALA A 154 17.14 28.75 21.90
C ALA A 154 16.25 29.44 20.85
N SER A 155 15.44 30.39 21.29
CA SER A 155 14.64 31.30 20.47
C SER A 155 15.47 32.21 19.57
N THR A 156 16.67 32.65 19.99
CA THR A 156 17.54 33.54 19.22
C THR A 156 18.21 32.76 18.08
N VAL A 157 18.67 31.53 18.32
CA VAL A 157 19.27 30.68 17.32
C VAL A 157 18.24 30.29 16.24
N GLN A 158 17.02 29.98 16.65
CA GLN A 158 15.94 29.67 15.74
C GLN A 158 15.60 30.83 14.80
N GLY A 159 15.75 32.07 15.26
CA GLY A 159 15.57 33.28 14.45
C GLY A 159 16.63 33.46 13.36
N LEU A 160 17.84 32.97 13.57
CA LEU A 160 18.96 33.07 12.65
C LEU A 160 19.06 31.98 11.58
N VAL A 161 18.41 30.82 11.81
CA VAL A 161 18.40 29.74 10.83
C VAL A 161 17.38 30.02 9.74
N ASN A 162 17.85 30.42 8.56
CA ASN A 162 16.98 30.75 7.43
C ASN A 162 16.44 29.49 6.73
N SER A 163 17.22 28.42 6.68
CA SER A 163 16.84 27.17 6.00
C SER A 163 17.47 25.97 6.69
N LEU A 164 16.67 24.94 6.86
CA LEU A 164 17.14 23.63 7.28
C LEU A 164 16.65 22.61 6.26
N THR A 165 17.59 21.90 5.64
CA THR A 165 17.33 20.92 4.62
C THR A 165 17.93 19.57 5.04
N LEU A 166 17.13 18.50 4.92
CA LEU A 166 17.59 17.13 5.07
C LEU A 166 17.67 16.48 3.69
N ARG A 167 18.87 16.09 3.29
CA ARG A 167 19.12 15.39 2.05
C ARG A 167 19.39 13.92 2.33
N ILE A 168 18.56 13.02 1.75
CA ILE A 168 18.69 11.59 1.91
C ILE A 168 19.11 10.99 0.57
N PRO A 169 20.37 10.62 0.40
CA PRO A 169 20.84 9.95 -0.81
C PRO A 169 20.31 8.50 -0.84
N VAL A 170 19.96 8.04 -2.03
CA VAL A 170 19.43 6.72 -2.28
C VAL A 170 20.48 5.90 -3.03
N LYS A 171 20.78 4.72 -2.49
CA LYS A 171 21.55 3.72 -3.22
C LYS A 171 20.57 2.88 -4.05
N THR A 172 20.69 2.95 -5.35
CA THR A 172 19.94 2.09 -6.26
C THR A 172 20.41 0.65 -6.10
N VAL A 173 19.47 -0.25 -5.89
CA VAL A 173 19.73 -1.69 -5.85
C VAL A 173 19.19 -2.27 -7.16
N SER A 174 20.06 -2.96 -7.90
CA SER A 174 19.60 -3.70 -9.08
C SER A 174 18.72 -4.86 -8.63
N SER A 175 17.49 -4.90 -9.10
CA SER A 175 16.59 -6.02 -8.85
C SER A 175 16.01 -6.54 -10.15
N ASN A 176 15.75 -7.85 -10.22
CA ASN A 176 15.11 -8.48 -11.37
C ASN A 176 13.67 -8.00 -11.58
N TYR A 177 13.09 -7.32 -10.59
CA TYR A 177 11.72 -6.82 -10.62
C TYR A 177 11.61 -5.35 -11.03
N LYS A 178 12.73 -4.67 -11.33
CA LYS A 178 12.76 -3.22 -11.65
C LYS A 178 11.99 -2.39 -10.64
N LEU A 179 12.24 -2.63 -9.35
CA LEU A 179 11.61 -1.89 -8.28
C LEU A 179 12.37 -0.57 -8.10
N ASP A 180 11.74 0.50 -8.54
CA ASP A 180 12.24 1.85 -8.33
C ASP A 180 12.04 2.28 -6.87
N PRO A 181 12.86 3.24 -6.38
CA PRO A 181 12.63 3.88 -5.10
C PRO A 181 11.20 4.46 -5.01
N PRO A 182 10.59 4.52 -3.82
CA PRO A 182 9.28 5.13 -3.66
C PRO A 182 9.24 6.54 -4.24
N GLN A 183 8.17 6.88 -4.96
CA GLN A 183 8.06 8.20 -5.58
C GLN A 183 8.08 9.34 -4.54
N PHE A 184 7.56 9.07 -3.33
CA PHE A 184 7.52 10.01 -2.23
C PHE A 184 7.95 9.35 -0.93
N LEU A 185 8.70 10.09 -0.11
CA LEU A 185 8.94 9.76 1.29
C LEU A 185 8.20 10.75 2.18
N LEU A 186 7.62 10.23 3.25
CA LEU A 186 7.02 11.01 4.33
C LEU A 186 8.02 11.11 5.49
N PHE A 187 8.26 12.33 5.97
CA PHE A 187 9.00 12.62 7.18
C PHE A 187 8.02 13.18 8.22
N ILE A 188 7.94 12.51 9.36
CA ILE A 188 6.93 12.79 10.38
C ILE A 188 7.47 12.50 11.79
N ARG A 189 7.01 13.23 12.77
CA ARG A 189 7.30 12.92 14.18
C ARG A 189 6.70 11.58 14.56
N LYS A 190 7.49 10.74 15.23
CA LYS A 190 7.06 9.40 15.65
C LYS A 190 5.75 9.42 16.45
N SER A 191 5.58 10.43 17.31
CA SER A 191 4.38 10.60 18.13
C SER A 191 3.10 10.87 17.32
N GLU A 192 3.21 11.38 16.11
CA GLU A 192 2.08 11.77 15.27
C GLU A 192 1.76 10.75 14.18
N LEU A 193 2.63 9.73 14.01
CA LEU A 193 2.53 8.75 12.93
C LEU A 193 1.17 8.03 12.90
N GLN A 194 0.71 7.55 14.06
CA GLN A 194 -0.55 6.83 14.15
C GLN A 194 -1.74 7.72 13.79
N GLU A 195 -1.81 8.89 14.41
CA GLU A 195 -2.91 9.84 14.17
C GLU A 195 -2.95 10.32 12.72
N PHE A 196 -1.78 10.52 12.09
CA PHE A 196 -1.68 10.94 10.70
C PHE A 196 -2.40 9.96 9.76
N PHE A 197 -2.15 8.65 9.91
CA PHE A 197 -2.77 7.65 9.07
C PHE A 197 -4.23 7.34 9.44
N GLU A 198 -4.56 7.29 10.72
CA GLU A 198 -5.94 7.04 11.18
C GLU A 198 -6.90 8.15 10.72
N LYS A 199 -6.46 9.40 10.82
CA LYS A 199 -7.27 10.57 10.42
C LYS A 199 -7.08 10.95 8.95
N LYS A 200 -6.29 10.19 8.18
CA LYS A 200 -6.00 10.47 6.76
C LYS A 200 -5.55 11.93 6.53
N LYS A 201 -4.71 12.45 7.42
CA LYS A 201 -4.16 13.80 7.31
C LYS A 201 -3.29 13.95 6.07
N LEU A 202 -3.20 15.16 5.55
CA LEU A 202 -2.24 15.52 4.52
C LEU A 202 -0.99 16.15 5.15
N PRO A 203 0.18 16.07 4.51
CA PRO A 203 1.37 16.78 4.95
C PRO A 203 1.13 18.28 5.04
N ASP A 204 1.53 18.88 6.16
CA ASP A 204 1.25 20.28 6.51
C ASP A 204 2.49 21.19 6.43
N ASN A 205 3.67 20.63 6.18
CA ASN A 205 4.96 21.31 6.19
C ASN A 205 5.32 22.01 7.53
N VAL A 206 4.73 21.53 8.62
CA VAL A 206 5.02 21.98 9.99
C VAL A 206 5.47 20.79 10.84
N ASN A 207 4.63 19.75 10.91
CA ASN A 207 4.91 18.50 11.63
C ASN A 207 5.16 17.33 10.71
N THR A 208 4.75 17.45 9.45
CA THR A 208 4.81 16.41 8.44
C THR A 208 5.30 17.02 7.13
N PHE A 209 6.29 16.37 6.54
CA PHE A 209 6.91 16.80 5.30
C PHE A 209 6.95 15.62 4.34
N TYR A 210 6.90 15.87 3.05
CA TYR A 210 7.23 14.86 2.08
C TYR A 210 8.22 15.36 1.05
N ALA A 211 9.02 14.45 0.52
CA ALA A 211 9.94 14.75 -0.56
C ALA A 211 9.68 13.81 -1.72
N LYS A 212 9.70 14.35 -2.93
CA LYS A 212 9.66 13.58 -4.17
C LYS A 212 11.05 13.04 -4.46
N TYR A 213 11.10 11.81 -4.99
CA TYR A 213 12.34 11.22 -5.46
C TYR A 213 12.86 11.99 -6.69
N ASP A 214 14.09 12.42 -6.59
CA ASP A 214 14.84 12.98 -7.72
C ASP A 214 15.64 11.84 -8.35
N SER A 215 15.20 11.40 -9.52
CA SER A 215 15.81 10.27 -10.23
C SER A 215 17.18 10.59 -10.80
N ASP A 216 17.46 11.86 -11.11
CA ASP A 216 18.71 12.27 -11.72
C ASP A 216 19.81 12.40 -10.66
N ALA A 217 19.47 12.95 -9.51
CA ALA A 217 20.37 13.10 -8.37
C ALA A 217 20.38 11.91 -7.42
N HIS A 218 19.47 10.94 -7.57
CA HIS A 218 19.25 9.80 -6.68
C HIS A 218 19.08 10.21 -5.21
N VAL A 219 18.18 11.16 -4.94
CA VAL A 219 18.05 11.77 -3.63
C VAL A 219 16.60 12.16 -3.32
N TYR A 220 16.28 12.21 -2.02
CA TYR A 220 15.11 12.91 -1.50
C TYR A 220 15.57 14.16 -0.76
N ASN A 221 15.02 15.32 -1.11
CA ASN A 221 15.31 16.60 -0.47
C ASN A 221 14.10 17.05 0.34
N PHE A 222 14.22 17.05 1.66
CA PHE A 222 13.24 17.65 2.55
C PHE A 222 13.69 19.08 2.85
N THR A 223 12.91 20.04 2.42
CA THR A 223 13.15 21.46 2.63
C THR A 223 12.18 22.02 3.66
N GLY A 224 12.53 23.14 4.25
CA GLY A 224 11.62 23.83 5.18
C GLY A 224 11.52 23.20 6.58
N LEU A 225 12.44 22.30 6.95
CA LEU A 225 12.44 21.62 8.26
C LEU A 225 12.70 22.56 9.45
N ARG A 226 12.78 23.86 9.24
CA ARG A 226 12.97 24.84 10.30
C ARG A 226 11.87 24.78 11.37
N THR A 227 10.66 24.43 10.99
CA THR A 227 9.49 24.32 11.86
C THR A 227 9.37 22.98 12.58
N PHE A 228 10.13 21.99 12.16
CA PHE A 228 10.12 20.64 12.72
C PHE A 228 10.81 20.61 14.07
#